data_da6e894dcc8e2213691de5fb381fb861
#
_entry.id   da6e894dcc8e2213691de5fb381fb861
#
_cell.length_a   1.000
_cell.length_b   1.000
_cell.length_c   1.000
_cell.angle_alpha   90.00
_cell.angle_beta   90.00
_cell.angle_gamma   90.00
#
_symmetry.space_group_name_H-M   'P 1'
#
loop_
_entity.id
_entity.type
_entity.pdbx_description
1 polymer ?
#
loop_
_entity_poly.entity_id
_entity_poly.type
_entity_poly.pdbx_seq_one_letter_code
_entity_poly.pdbx_strand_id
1 'polypeptide(L)'
;MSPVSLPEVAAALARVLALAAETAAALEVADERAGEMRALVERAAEGTAGEELELLRAAHASFAEDLAAVRAALAGGRESVESYRASLLTPPPRPAAPPTTRPKPLVARTGDAYPPGTEWALPLIVQPHPPVGGTVPVEGHVRALRPESQISHVFHPGGGHWTEQARARLRVLPGFGWAVNLGHHVELQIAAWMTACGIHHAELVLNRPPCGERYGLGCHQALPVLLPRGYRLTVSSTRGGPQPYQHHYEGKA
;
A
#
# COMPACT_ATOMS: atom_id res chain seq x y z
N MET A 1 -22.66 -1.24 23.75
CA MET A 1 -22.58 -0.67 22.39
C MET A 1 -23.29 -1.63 21.46
N SER A 2 -24.36 -1.21 20.79
CA SER A 2 -25.08 -2.05 19.82
C SER A 2 -24.18 -2.31 18.60
N PRO A 3 -24.17 -3.54 18.07
CA PRO A 3 -23.40 -3.83 16.86
C PRO A 3 -23.96 -3.03 15.68
N VAL A 4 -23.08 -2.37 14.93
CA VAL A 4 -23.44 -1.65 13.70
C VAL A 4 -23.92 -2.68 12.66
N SER A 5 -25.10 -2.46 12.08
CA SER A 5 -25.69 -3.37 11.10
C SER A 5 -25.09 -3.17 9.69
N LEU A 6 -25.07 -4.22 8.86
CA LEU A 6 -24.64 -4.13 7.45
C LEU A 6 -25.36 -3.03 6.66
N PRO A 7 -26.69 -2.84 6.78
CA PRO A 7 -27.40 -1.74 6.12
C PRO A 7 -26.91 -0.35 6.55
N GLU A 8 -26.58 -0.16 7.83
CA GLU A 8 -26.05 1.12 8.32
C GLU A 8 -24.66 1.41 7.74
N VAL A 9 -23.80 0.39 7.63
CA VAL A 9 -22.50 0.51 6.96
C VAL A 9 -22.68 0.86 5.49
N ALA A 10 -23.56 0.17 4.78
CA ALA A 10 -23.84 0.45 3.37
C ALA A 10 -24.38 1.86 3.14
N ALA A 11 -25.25 2.36 4.03
CA ALA A 11 -25.75 3.72 3.98
C ALA A 11 -24.65 4.77 4.26
N ALA A 12 -23.75 4.48 5.20
CA ALA A 12 -22.59 5.36 5.47
C ALA A 12 -21.65 5.45 4.27
N LEU A 13 -21.35 4.34 3.62
CA LEU A 13 -20.53 4.30 2.40
C LEU A 13 -21.20 5.05 1.24
N ALA A 14 -22.53 4.94 1.09
CA ALA A 14 -23.26 5.71 0.07
C ALA A 14 -23.13 7.23 0.30
N ARG A 15 -23.19 7.69 1.55
CA ARG A 15 -22.96 9.12 1.86
C ARG A 15 -21.54 9.57 1.55
N VAL A 16 -20.53 8.74 1.84
CA VAL A 16 -19.12 9.02 1.50
C VAL A 16 -18.96 9.15 -0.02
N LEU A 17 -19.59 8.27 -0.80
CA LEU A 17 -19.54 8.32 -2.27
C LEU A 17 -20.25 9.58 -2.82
N ALA A 18 -21.37 9.99 -2.23
CA ALA A 18 -22.06 11.22 -2.62
C ALA A 18 -21.17 12.46 -2.35
N LEU A 19 -20.58 12.55 -1.15
CA LEU A 19 -19.67 13.64 -0.81
C LEU A 19 -18.43 13.67 -1.73
N ALA A 20 -17.87 12.51 -2.05
CA ALA A 20 -16.76 12.41 -2.99
C ALA A 20 -17.15 12.86 -4.41
N ALA A 21 -18.38 12.60 -4.84
CA ALA A 21 -18.89 13.09 -6.11
C ALA A 21 -19.06 14.62 -6.15
N GLU A 22 -19.60 15.21 -5.07
CA GLU A 22 -19.70 16.66 -4.90
C GLU A 22 -18.31 17.32 -4.91
N THR A 23 -17.35 16.72 -4.20
CA THR A 23 -15.95 17.19 -4.16
C THR A 23 -15.33 17.12 -5.55
N ALA A 24 -15.55 16.06 -6.31
CA ALA A 24 -15.06 15.94 -7.69
C ALA A 24 -15.62 17.04 -8.60
N ALA A 25 -16.92 17.33 -8.50
CA ALA A 25 -17.55 18.41 -9.26
C ALA A 25 -16.98 19.79 -8.89
N ALA A 26 -16.72 20.04 -7.60
CA ALA A 26 -16.08 21.28 -7.16
C ALA A 26 -14.65 21.43 -7.69
N LEU A 27 -13.88 20.34 -7.77
CA LEU A 27 -12.55 20.34 -8.36
C LEU A 27 -12.57 20.58 -9.87
N GLU A 28 -13.60 20.13 -10.60
CA GLU A 28 -13.80 20.44 -12.01
C GLU A 28 -14.05 21.94 -12.23
N VAL A 29 -14.91 22.55 -11.41
CA VAL A 29 -15.15 23.99 -11.46
C VAL A 29 -13.87 24.77 -11.13
N ALA A 30 -13.08 24.33 -10.16
CA ALA A 30 -11.79 24.96 -9.82
C ALA A 30 -10.79 24.90 -10.97
N ASP A 31 -10.73 23.79 -11.69
CA ASP A 31 -9.86 23.61 -12.86
C ASP A 31 -10.28 24.54 -14.03
N GLU A 32 -11.57 24.62 -14.30
CA GLU A 32 -12.13 25.52 -15.32
C GLU A 32 -11.79 26.97 -15.00
N ARG A 33 -11.99 27.41 -13.75
CA ARG A 33 -11.66 28.77 -13.29
C ARG A 33 -10.15 29.07 -13.36
N ALA A 34 -9.32 28.11 -13.00
CA ALA A 34 -7.88 28.25 -13.15
C ALA A 34 -7.46 28.42 -14.62
N GLY A 35 -8.08 27.65 -15.53
CA GLY A 35 -7.88 27.78 -16.98
C GLY A 35 -8.33 29.15 -17.53
N GLU A 36 -9.49 29.65 -17.10
CA GLU A 36 -9.97 30.98 -17.45
C GLU A 36 -9.00 32.09 -16.97
N MET A 37 -8.54 31.98 -15.71
CA MET A 37 -7.60 32.95 -15.12
C MET A 37 -6.27 32.94 -15.89
N ARG A 38 -5.75 31.77 -16.24
CA ARG A 38 -4.56 31.66 -17.08
C ARG A 38 -4.75 32.36 -18.42
N ALA A 39 -5.86 32.12 -19.09
CA ALA A 39 -6.14 32.75 -20.39
C ALA A 39 -6.25 34.28 -20.29
N LEU A 40 -6.76 34.81 -19.18
CA LEU A 40 -6.80 36.24 -18.90
C LEU A 40 -5.39 36.83 -18.71
N VAL A 41 -4.56 36.14 -17.91
CA VAL A 41 -3.16 36.54 -17.65
C VAL A 41 -2.36 36.55 -18.95
N GLU A 42 -2.47 35.53 -19.78
CA GLU A 42 -1.74 35.45 -21.07
C GLU A 42 -2.15 36.58 -22.01
N ARG A 43 -3.46 36.90 -22.10
CA ARG A 43 -3.95 38.04 -22.90
C ARG A 43 -3.45 39.38 -22.36
N ALA A 44 -3.46 39.58 -21.05
CA ALA A 44 -2.98 40.81 -20.41
C ALA A 44 -1.47 41.01 -20.57
N ALA A 45 -0.75 39.89 -20.71
CA ALA A 45 0.72 39.85 -20.83
C ALA A 45 1.19 39.88 -22.30
N GLU A 46 0.30 40.00 -23.27
CA GLU A 46 0.70 40.08 -24.69
C GLU A 46 1.69 41.24 -24.92
N GLY A 47 2.88 40.91 -25.41
CA GLY A 47 3.95 41.89 -25.62
C GLY A 47 4.78 42.24 -24.39
N THR A 48 4.52 41.65 -23.24
CA THR A 48 5.27 41.85 -22.01
C THR A 48 6.11 40.60 -21.73
N ALA A 49 7.42 40.79 -21.46
CA ALA A 49 8.31 39.73 -21.00
C ALA A 49 8.87 40.16 -19.63
N GLY A 50 8.79 39.31 -18.61
CA GLY A 50 9.33 39.62 -17.29
C GLY A 50 9.38 38.37 -16.41
N GLU A 51 10.28 38.39 -15.44
CA GLU A 51 10.49 37.29 -14.49
C GLU A 51 9.21 36.96 -13.68
N GLU A 52 8.42 37.98 -13.34
CA GLU A 52 7.17 37.82 -12.61
C GLU A 52 6.12 37.02 -13.42
N LEU A 53 6.09 37.20 -14.74
CA LEU A 53 5.18 36.45 -15.61
C LEU A 53 5.58 34.98 -15.69
N GLU A 54 6.88 34.68 -15.76
CA GLU A 54 7.39 33.30 -15.74
C GLU A 54 7.12 32.62 -14.39
N LEU A 55 7.28 33.34 -13.28
CA LEU A 55 6.92 32.83 -11.95
C LEU A 55 5.41 32.52 -11.85
N LEU A 56 4.57 33.37 -12.41
CA LEU A 56 3.10 33.14 -12.43
C LEU A 56 2.73 31.94 -13.28
N ARG A 57 3.37 31.76 -14.43
CA ARG A 57 3.19 30.56 -15.28
C ARG A 57 3.61 29.28 -14.59
N ALA A 58 4.75 29.31 -13.91
CA ALA A 58 5.26 28.17 -13.15
C ALA A 58 4.32 27.83 -11.97
N ALA A 59 3.85 28.83 -11.24
CA ALA A 59 2.88 28.62 -10.16
C ALA A 59 1.56 28.02 -10.66
N HIS A 60 1.07 28.50 -11.80
CA HIS A 60 -0.14 27.95 -12.40
C HIS A 60 0.05 26.49 -12.87
N ALA A 61 1.21 26.19 -13.47
CA ALA A 61 1.53 24.79 -13.89
C ALA A 61 1.56 23.85 -12.67
N SER A 62 2.24 24.28 -11.58
CA SER A 62 2.26 23.51 -10.32
C SER A 62 0.87 23.29 -9.74
N PHE A 63 0.03 24.33 -9.73
CA PHE A 63 -1.37 24.21 -9.27
C PHE A 63 -2.17 23.20 -10.11
N ALA A 64 -2.02 23.22 -11.43
CA ALA A 64 -2.71 22.28 -12.31
C ALA A 64 -2.26 20.82 -12.07
N GLU A 65 -0.97 20.60 -11.83
CA GLU A 65 -0.43 19.28 -11.47
C GLU A 65 -0.97 18.78 -10.12
N ASP A 66 -0.97 19.64 -9.11
CA ASP A 66 -1.51 19.32 -7.79
C ASP A 66 -3.01 18.98 -7.85
N LEU A 67 -3.77 19.76 -8.62
CA LEU A 67 -5.20 19.53 -8.84
C LEU A 67 -5.46 18.19 -9.53
N ALA A 68 -4.67 17.86 -10.55
CA ALA A 68 -4.74 16.58 -11.24
C ALA A 68 -4.42 15.40 -10.29
N ALA A 69 -3.42 15.56 -9.43
CA ALA A 69 -3.06 14.55 -8.42
C ALA A 69 -4.18 14.32 -7.40
N VAL A 70 -4.83 15.40 -6.91
CA VAL A 70 -5.97 15.31 -5.99
C VAL A 70 -7.16 14.62 -6.66
N ARG A 71 -7.46 14.95 -7.93
CA ARG A 71 -8.54 14.29 -8.70
C ARG A 71 -8.28 12.78 -8.87
N ALA A 72 -7.05 12.41 -9.20
CA ALA A 72 -6.68 11.00 -9.34
C ALA A 72 -6.82 10.24 -8.01
N ALA A 73 -6.39 10.84 -6.90
CA ALA A 73 -6.53 10.25 -5.57
C ALA A 73 -8.00 10.09 -5.17
N LEU A 74 -8.85 11.08 -5.45
CA LEU A 74 -10.28 11.03 -5.17
C LEU A 74 -10.99 9.95 -6.01
N ALA A 75 -10.63 9.82 -7.29
CA ALA A 75 -11.17 8.78 -8.17
C ALA A 75 -10.81 7.37 -7.68
N GLY A 76 -9.55 7.13 -7.32
CA GLY A 76 -9.10 5.85 -6.76
C GLY A 76 -9.76 5.53 -5.41
N GLY A 77 -9.97 6.54 -4.57
CA GLY A 77 -10.71 6.40 -3.32
C GLY A 77 -12.17 5.99 -3.54
N ARG A 78 -12.85 6.62 -4.50
CA ARG A 78 -14.24 6.26 -4.88
C ARG A 78 -14.33 4.83 -5.38
N GLU A 79 -13.46 4.41 -6.31
CA GLU A 79 -13.44 3.04 -6.82
C GLU A 79 -13.25 2.01 -5.70
N SER A 80 -12.35 2.30 -4.76
CA SER A 80 -12.11 1.43 -3.60
C SER A 80 -13.35 1.30 -2.71
N VAL A 81 -14.07 2.40 -2.43
CA VAL A 81 -15.29 2.41 -1.64
C VAL A 81 -16.43 1.69 -2.37
N GLU A 82 -16.57 1.89 -3.68
CA GLU A 82 -17.58 1.22 -4.51
C GLU A 82 -17.34 -0.29 -4.55
N SER A 83 -16.10 -0.73 -4.76
CA SER A 83 -15.70 -2.13 -4.73
C SER A 83 -16.00 -2.78 -3.38
N TYR A 84 -15.67 -2.09 -2.28
CA TYR A 84 -15.98 -2.58 -0.94
C TYR A 84 -17.49 -2.67 -0.72
N ARG A 85 -18.27 -1.66 -1.10
CA ARG A 85 -19.74 -1.68 -0.99
C ARG A 85 -20.35 -2.82 -1.81
N ALA A 86 -19.86 -3.06 -3.02
CA ALA A 86 -20.29 -4.18 -3.84
C ALA A 86 -20.02 -5.52 -3.17
N SER A 87 -18.87 -5.67 -2.52
CA SER A 87 -18.50 -6.90 -1.78
C SER A 87 -19.40 -7.17 -0.56
N LEU A 88 -19.93 -6.10 0.06
CA LEU A 88 -20.89 -6.24 1.18
C LEU A 88 -22.29 -6.67 0.72
N LEU A 89 -22.66 -6.30 -0.51
CA LEU A 89 -23.99 -6.59 -1.09
C LEU A 89 -24.01 -7.90 -1.89
N THR A 90 -22.85 -8.44 -2.23
CA THR A 90 -22.76 -9.71 -2.94
C THR A 90 -22.93 -10.84 -1.94
N PRO A 91 -23.96 -11.71 -2.06
CA PRO A 91 -24.06 -12.89 -1.22
C PRO A 91 -22.77 -13.70 -1.35
N PRO A 92 -22.23 -14.24 -0.25
CA PRO A 92 -21.04 -15.08 -0.36
C PRO A 92 -21.35 -16.20 -1.36
N PRO A 93 -20.44 -16.51 -2.29
CA PRO A 93 -20.64 -17.59 -3.23
C PRO A 93 -20.98 -18.85 -2.45
N ARG A 94 -22.10 -19.51 -2.86
CA ARG A 94 -22.55 -20.77 -2.23
C ARG A 94 -21.38 -21.73 -2.19
N PRO A 95 -21.00 -22.28 -1.02
CA PRO A 95 -19.85 -23.15 -0.93
C PRO A 95 -20.06 -24.35 -1.88
N ALA A 96 -19.33 -24.35 -2.95
CA ALA A 96 -19.15 -25.52 -3.80
C ALA A 96 -18.01 -26.34 -3.20
N ALA A 97 -18.30 -27.57 -2.89
CA ALA A 97 -17.44 -28.66 -2.45
C ALA A 97 -17.14 -28.74 -0.92
N PRO A 98 -16.90 -29.97 -0.44
CA PRO A 98 -16.71 -30.27 0.97
C PRO A 98 -15.50 -29.54 1.53
N PRO A 99 -15.47 -29.27 2.84
CA PRO A 99 -14.41 -28.48 3.44
C PRO A 99 -13.08 -29.21 3.24
N THR A 100 -12.24 -28.68 2.36
CA THR A 100 -10.81 -28.91 2.47
C THR A 100 -10.45 -28.43 3.88
N THR A 101 -10.10 -29.34 4.75
CA THR A 101 -9.61 -29.04 6.10
C THR A 101 -8.58 -27.94 5.97
N ARG A 102 -8.96 -26.72 6.40
CA ARG A 102 -8.05 -25.57 6.37
C ARG A 102 -6.84 -25.97 7.22
N PRO A 103 -5.64 -26.00 6.66
CA PRO A 103 -4.46 -26.43 7.40
C PRO A 103 -4.37 -25.67 8.72
N LYS A 104 -4.11 -26.39 9.79
CA LYS A 104 -4.06 -25.83 11.14
C LYS A 104 -2.93 -24.79 11.21
N PRO A 105 -3.18 -23.60 11.78
CA PRO A 105 -2.11 -22.62 12.01
C PRO A 105 -0.99 -23.21 12.88
N LEU A 106 0.22 -22.77 12.60
CA LEU A 106 1.42 -23.12 13.39
C LEU A 106 1.56 -22.13 14.54
N VAL A 107 2.03 -22.58 15.68
CA VAL A 107 2.23 -21.73 16.85
C VAL A 107 3.74 -21.55 17.08
N ALA A 108 4.22 -20.31 17.07
CA ALA A 108 5.60 -19.98 17.42
C ALA A 108 5.84 -20.08 18.93
N ARG A 109 7.11 -20.03 19.36
CA ARG A 109 7.50 -20.00 20.78
C ARG A 109 6.90 -18.82 21.54
N THR A 110 6.59 -17.74 20.83
CA THR A 110 5.94 -16.53 21.36
C THR A 110 4.46 -16.71 21.69
N GLY A 111 3.84 -17.84 21.31
CA GLY A 111 2.42 -18.11 21.45
C GLY A 111 1.58 -17.59 20.27
N ASP A 112 2.18 -16.90 19.33
CA ASP A 112 1.50 -16.34 18.16
C ASP A 112 1.33 -17.38 17.05
N ALA A 113 0.18 -17.35 16.37
CA ALA A 113 -0.13 -18.25 15.26
C ALA A 113 0.34 -17.69 13.92
N TYR A 114 0.90 -18.57 13.10
CA TYR A 114 1.38 -18.30 11.75
C TYR A 114 0.73 -19.22 10.73
N PRO A 115 0.69 -18.84 9.45
CA PRO A 115 0.19 -19.71 8.38
C PRO A 115 1.07 -20.96 8.22
N PRO A 116 0.52 -22.09 7.74
CA PRO A 116 1.29 -23.22 7.26
C PRO A 116 2.29 -22.80 6.16
N GLY A 117 3.42 -23.49 6.09
CA GLY A 117 4.52 -23.16 5.17
C GLY A 117 5.55 -22.18 5.77
N THR A 118 5.33 -21.71 7.01
CA THR A 118 6.28 -20.82 7.73
C THR A 118 7.19 -21.58 8.71
N GLU A 119 7.17 -22.93 8.74
CA GLU A 119 7.91 -23.78 9.65
C GLU A 119 9.40 -23.42 9.70
N TRP A 120 9.96 -23.05 8.57
CA TRP A 120 11.36 -22.70 8.41
C TRP A 120 11.78 -21.43 9.19
N ALA A 121 10.85 -20.50 9.40
CA ALA A 121 11.10 -19.23 10.08
C ALA A 121 10.73 -19.25 11.56
N LEU A 122 9.81 -20.13 11.99
CA LEU A 122 9.32 -20.14 13.38
C LEU A 122 10.42 -20.24 14.44
N PRO A 123 11.48 -21.05 14.26
CA PRO A 123 12.58 -21.10 15.23
C PRO A 123 13.38 -19.79 15.31
N LEU A 124 13.34 -18.96 14.26
CA LEU A 124 14.08 -17.71 14.13
C LEU A 124 13.29 -16.52 14.69
N ILE A 125 11.96 -16.63 14.77
CA ILE A 125 11.11 -15.57 15.30
C ILE A 125 11.24 -15.56 16.82
N VAL A 126 11.93 -14.55 17.33
CA VAL A 126 12.17 -14.38 18.76
C VAL A 126 11.29 -13.30 19.38
N GLN A 127 10.73 -12.42 18.58
CA GLN A 127 9.88 -11.32 19.03
C GLN A 127 8.39 -11.66 18.86
N PRO A 128 7.56 -11.44 19.89
CA PRO A 128 6.11 -11.61 19.79
C PRO A 128 5.49 -10.54 18.88
N HIS A 129 4.21 -10.72 18.55
CA HIS A 129 3.44 -9.65 17.92
C HIS A 129 3.47 -8.39 18.82
N PRO A 130 3.86 -7.22 18.30
CA PRO A 130 3.89 -6.00 19.11
C PRO A 130 2.48 -5.61 19.54
N PRO A 131 2.25 -5.31 20.83
CA PRO A 131 0.98 -4.74 21.28
C PRO A 131 0.76 -3.35 20.66
N VAL A 132 -0.49 -2.91 20.62
CA VAL A 132 -0.81 -1.55 20.13
C VAL A 132 -0.05 -0.50 20.95
N GLY A 133 0.75 0.33 20.28
CA GLY A 133 1.64 1.30 20.93
C GLY A 133 2.93 0.72 21.51
N GLY A 134 3.19 -0.58 21.32
CA GLY A 134 4.40 -1.23 21.80
C GLY A 134 5.62 -0.97 20.91
N THR A 135 6.79 -1.02 21.53
CA THR A 135 8.10 -0.77 20.90
C THR A 135 8.83 -2.06 20.49
N VAL A 136 8.11 -3.20 20.41
CA VAL A 136 8.73 -4.46 19.99
C VAL A 136 9.28 -4.30 18.57
N PRO A 137 10.58 -4.61 18.35
CA PRO A 137 11.18 -4.50 17.04
C PRO A 137 10.48 -5.38 16.00
N VAL A 138 10.35 -4.85 14.78
CA VAL A 138 9.95 -5.66 13.64
C VAL A 138 11.17 -6.42 13.14
N GLU A 139 11.00 -7.71 12.91
CA GLU A 139 12.04 -8.57 12.36
C GLU A 139 11.46 -9.33 11.18
N GLY A 140 12.17 -9.32 10.06
CA GLY A 140 11.75 -10.02 8.86
C GLY A 140 12.76 -11.08 8.44
N HIS A 141 12.30 -12.32 8.42
CA HIS A 141 13.04 -13.46 7.87
C HIS A 141 12.55 -13.70 6.46
N VAL A 142 13.44 -13.64 5.47
CA VAL A 142 13.11 -13.86 4.07
C VAL A 142 13.88 -15.07 3.53
N ARG A 143 13.20 -15.86 2.70
CA ARG A 143 13.84 -16.85 1.86
C ARG A 143 13.51 -16.60 0.39
N ALA A 144 14.52 -16.65 -0.46
CA ALA A 144 14.35 -16.60 -1.90
C ALA A 144 14.16 -18.01 -2.46
N LEU A 145 13.14 -18.17 -3.27
CA LEU A 145 12.86 -19.44 -3.95
C LEU A 145 13.50 -19.42 -5.34
N ARG A 146 14.69 -19.99 -5.45
CA ARG A 146 15.36 -20.23 -6.75
C ARG A 146 15.33 -21.72 -7.05
N PRO A 147 15.31 -22.12 -8.35
CA PRO A 147 15.27 -23.54 -8.72
C PRO A 147 16.42 -24.38 -8.15
N GLU A 148 17.59 -23.79 -7.97
CA GLU A 148 18.81 -24.50 -7.58
C GLU A 148 19.35 -24.12 -6.19
N SER A 149 18.80 -23.11 -5.54
CA SER A 149 19.31 -22.67 -4.23
C SER A 149 18.28 -21.88 -3.43
N GLN A 150 18.31 -22.09 -2.12
CA GLN A 150 17.57 -21.27 -1.16
C GLN A 150 18.52 -20.27 -0.53
N ILE A 151 18.21 -18.98 -0.65
CA ILE A 151 18.94 -17.91 0.02
C ILE A 151 18.06 -17.40 1.15
N SER A 152 18.58 -17.39 2.37
CA SER A 152 17.89 -16.83 3.53
C SER A 152 18.59 -15.58 4.02
N HIS A 153 17.82 -14.55 4.35
CA HIS A 153 18.31 -13.29 4.90
C HIS A 153 17.42 -12.80 6.04
N VAL A 154 18.00 -12.01 6.93
CA VAL A 154 17.28 -11.30 7.99
C VAL A 154 17.33 -9.81 7.67
N PHE A 155 16.18 -9.16 7.75
CA PHE A 155 16.04 -7.73 7.55
C PHE A 155 15.49 -7.08 8.83
N HIS A 156 16.05 -5.93 9.16
CA HIS A 156 15.59 -5.09 10.26
C HIS A 156 15.14 -3.73 9.76
N PRO A 157 14.16 -3.10 10.42
CA PRO A 157 13.79 -1.73 10.09
C PRO A 157 14.98 -0.78 10.32
N GLY A 158 15.10 0.23 9.50
CA GLY A 158 16.14 1.24 9.70
C GLY A 158 16.81 1.70 8.41
N GLY A 159 17.89 2.46 8.56
CA GLY A 159 18.71 2.94 7.45
C GLY A 159 19.64 1.86 6.90
N GLY A 160 20.03 2.00 5.64
CA GLY A 160 21.01 1.11 5.00
C GLY A 160 20.83 1.06 3.50
N HIS A 161 21.65 0.25 2.84
CA HIS A 161 21.68 0.13 1.39
C HIS A 161 20.28 -0.13 0.78
N TRP A 162 19.53 -1.10 1.32
CA TRP A 162 18.22 -1.48 0.80
C TRP A 162 17.15 -0.43 1.08
N THR A 163 17.26 0.32 2.17
CA THR A 163 16.42 1.48 2.46
C THR A 163 16.58 2.56 1.40
N GLU A 164 17.82 2.89 1.04
CA GLU A 164 18.08 3.91 0.01
C GLU A 164 17.65 3.43 -1.37
N GLN A 165 17.83 2.16 -1.71
CA GLN A 165 17.32 1.57 -2.94
C GLN A 165 15.78 1.62 -3.02
N ALA A 166 15.09 1.28 -1.92
CA ALA A 166 13.64 1.37 -1.86
C ALA A 166 13.16 2.83 -2.05
N ARG A 167 13.78 3.78 -1.33
CA ARG A 167 13.46 5.21 -1.45
C ARG A 167 13.72 5.75 -2.85
N ALA A 168 14.85 5.39 -3.47
CA ALA A 168 15.18 5.83 -4.82
C ALA A 168 14.12 5.38 -5.84
N ARG A 169 13.67 4.14 -5.74
CA ARG A 169 12.59 3.62 -6.62
C ARG A 169 11.25 4.31 -6.35
N LEU A 170 10.88 4.51 -5.08
CA LEU A 170 9.62 5.16 -4.72
C LEU A 170 9.55 6.63 -5.17
N ARG A 171 10.70 7.35 -5.21
CA ARG A 171 10.74 8.75 -5.69
C ARG A 171 10.39 8.89 -7.16
N VAL A 172 10.68 7.88 -7.98
CA VAL A 172 10.39 7.92 -9.43
C VAL A 172 9.06 7.30 -9.81
N LEU A 173 8.34 6.71 -8.85
CA LEU A 173 7.01 6.14 -9.08
C LEU A 173 5.93 7.21 -8.96
N PRO A 174 5.17 7.50 -10.03
CA PRO A 174 4.10 8.51 -10.00
C PRO A 174 3.08 8.21 -8.90
N GLY A 175 2.72 9.21 -8.10
CA GLY A 175 1.72 9.08 -7.02
C GLY A 175 2.20 8.37 -5.75
N PHE A 176 3.46 7.93 -5.67
CA PHE A 176 4.01 7.19 -4.52
C PHE A 176 5.04 7.96 -3.68
N GLY A 177 5.19 9.26 -3.89
CA GLY A 177 6.06 10.12 -3.07
C GLY A 177 5.82 10.00 -1.56
N TRP A 178 4.58 9.79 -1.15
CA TRP A 178 4.20 9.54 0.25
C TRP A 178 4.88 8.29 0.85
N ALA A 179 5.16 7.27 0.02
CA ALA A 179 5.75 6.01 0.47
C ALA A 179 7.27 6.08 0.67
N VAL A 180 7.94 7.15 0.23
CA VAL A 180 9.41 7.31 0.37
C VAL A 180 9.85 7.19 1.83
N ASN A 181 9.06 7.73 2.76
CA ASN A 181 9.33 7.63 4.18
C ASN A 181 9.18 6.21 4.73
N LEU A 182 8.49 5.32 4.03
CA LEU A 182 8.35 3.92 4.40
C LEU A 182 9.52 3.04 3.91
N GLY A 183 10.47 3.61 3.16
CA GLY A 183 11.61 2.86 2.61
C GLY A 183 12.47 2.13 3.66
N HIS A 184 12.38 2.53 4.93
CA HIS A 184 13.03 1.86 6.05
C HIS A 184 12.25 0.65 6.59
N HIS A 185 11.02 0.40 6.12
CA HIS A 185 10.26 -0.78 6.49
C HIS A 185 10.82 -2.03 5.81
N VAL A 186 10.86 -3.13 6.55
CA VAL A 186 11.44 -4.41 6.12
C VAL A 186 10.87 -4.86 4.77
N GLU A 187 9.57 -4.74 4.59
CA GLU A 187 8.88 -5.20 3.40
C GLU A 187 9.37 -4.48 2.12
N LEU A 188 9.58 -3.15 2.22
CA LEU A 188 10.05 -2.36 1.08
C LEU A 188 11.55 -2.55 0.81
N GLN A 189 12.34 -2.76 1.85
CA GLN A 189 13.74 -3.15 1.71
C GLN A 189 13.88 -4.48 0.95
N ILE A 190 13.03 -5.48 1.29
CA ILE A 190 13.01 -6.78 0.62
C ILE A 190 12.58 -6.65 -0.84
N ALA A 191 11.57 -5.84 -1.15
CA ALA A 191 11.16 -5.60 -2.53
C ALA A 191 12.30 -4.97 -3.36
N ALA A 192 13.09 -4.05 -2.77
CA ALA A 192 14.26 -3.48 -3.41
C ALA A 192 15.37 -4.53 -3.60
N TRP A 193 15.65 -5.34 -2.59
CA TRP A 193 16.60 -6.44 -2.66
C TRP A 193 16.22 -7.48 -3.73
N MET A 194 14.97 -7.93 -3.75
CA MET A 194 14.46 -8.85 -4.77
C MET A 194 14.73 -8.32 -6.17
N THR A 195 14.42 -7.04 -6.40
CA THR A 195 14.59 -6.41 -7.69
C THR A 195 16.06 -6.32 -8.10
N ALA A 196 16.93 -5.87 -7.20
CA ALA A 196 18.36 -5.72 -7.48
C ALA A 196 19.07 -7.07 -7.72
N CYS A 197 18.60 -8.13 -7.05
CA CYS A 197 19.16 -9.47 -7.15
C CYS A 197 18.47 -10.38 -8.18
N GLY A 198 17.47 -9.89 -8.92
CA GLY A 198 16.70 -10.69 -9.88
C GLY A 198 15.94 -11.86 -9.25
N ILE A 199 15.44 -11.68 -8.03
CA ILE A 199 14.71 -12.70 -7.27
C ILE A 199 13.22 -12.55 -7.56
N HIS A 200 12.68 -13.39 -8.43
CA HIS A 200 11.29 -13.30 -8.85
C HIS A 200 10.29 -13.79 -7.79
N HIS A 201 10.70 -14.71 -6.92
CA HIS A 201 9.84 -15.28 -5.87
C HIS A 201 10.56 -15.29 -4.54
N ALA A 202 9.93 -14.72 -3.52
CA ALA A 202 10.41 -14.77 -2.14
C ALA A 202 9.25 -14.94 -1.16
N GLU A 203 9.58 -15.50 0.01
CA GLU A 203 8.69 -15.61 1.15
C GLU A 203 9.30 -14.83 2.31
N LEU A 204 8.49 -13.95 2.89
CA LEU A 204 8.82 -13.14 4.06
C LEU A 204 7.95 -13.54 5.23
N VAL A 205 8.56 -13.77 6.38
CA VAL A 205 7.84 -13.97 7.64
C VAL A 205 8.17 -12.83 8.60
N LEU A 206 7.13 -12.18 9.12
CA LEU A 206 7.19 -11.03 10.02
C LEU A 206 6.46 -11.34 11.34
N ASN A 207 6.80 -10.64 12.41
CA ASN A 207 6.05 -10.71 13.66
C ASN A 207 4.79 -9.81 13.69
N ARG A 208 4.46 -9.13 12.59
CA ARG A 208 3.22 -8.36 12.41
C ARG A 208 2.88 -8.19 10.92
N PRO A 209 1.61 -7.92 10.55
CA PRO A 209 1.23 -7.64 9.17
C PRO A 209 1.88 -6.35 8.64
N PRO A 210 2.05 -6.23 7.32
CA PRO A 210 2.47 -4.97 6.70
C PRO A 210 1.52 -3.82 7.06
N CYS A 211 2.09 -2.64 7.28
CA CYS A 211 1.30 -1.45 7.57
C CYS A 211 0.40 -1.06 6.39
N GLY A 212 -0.73 -0.39 6.69
CA GLY A 212 -1.71 0.02 5.69
C GLY A 212 -2.67 -1.09 5.23
N GLU A 213 -2.60 -2.29 5.82
CA GLU A 213 -3.48 -3.41 5.45
C GLU A 213 -4.95 -3.12 5.73
N ARG A 214 -5.26 -2.52 6.87
CA ARG A 214 -6.65 -2.24 7.27
C ARG A 214 -7.10 -0.83 6.92
N TYR A 215 -6.21 0.14 7.08
CA TYR A 215 -6.55 1.56 6.93
C TYR A 215 -5.34 2.35 6.45
N GLY A 216 -5.59 3.27 5.52
CA GLY A 216 -4.64 4.26 5.10
C GLY A 216 -3.51 3.76 4.19
N LEU A 217 -2.55 4.64 3.99
CA LEU A 217 -1.39 4.40 3.14
C LEU A 217 -0.31 3.64 3.91
N GLY A 218 0.30 2.64 3.28
CA GLY A 218 1.34 1.83 3.92
C GLY A 218 2.04 0.87 2.97
N CYS A 219 2.85 -0.02 3.54
CA CYS A 219 3.57 -1.04 2.77
C CYS A 219 2.63 -1.90 1.92
N HIS A 220 1.40 -2.15 2.41
CA HIS A 220 0.42 -2.93 1.68
C HIS A 220 0.09 -2.34 0.30
N GLN A 221 0.00 -1.01 0.17
CA GLN A 221 -0.25 -0.34 -1.11
C GLN A 221 1.03 -0.13 -1.92
N ALA A 222 2.18 0.07 -1.26
CA ALA A 222 3.43 0.35 -1.93
C ALA A 222 4.10 -0.89 -2.55
N LEU A 223 3.96 -2.07 -1.94
CA LEU A 223 4.60 -3.30 -2.39
C LEU A 223 4.28 -3.68 -3.84
N PRO A 224 3.00 -3.71 -4.28
CA PRO A 224 2.67 -4.11 -5.65
C PRO A 224 3.28 -3.20 -6.72
N VAL A 225 3.47 -1.91 -6.42
CA VAL A 225 4.04 -0.94 -7.37
C VAL A 225 5.56 -0.84 -7.27
N LEU A 226 6.14 -1.26 -6.17
CA LEU A 226 7.59 -1.32 -6.01
C LEU A 226 8.18 -2.59 -6.66
N LEU A 227 7.44 -3.69 -6.66
CA LEU A 227 7.82 -4.94 -7.30
C LEU A 227 7.60 -4.86 -8.82
N PRO A 228 8.59 -5.23 -9.66
CA PRO A 228 8.41 -5.34 -11.10
C PRO A 228 7.39 -6.43 -11.47
N ARG A 229 6.80 -6.31 -12.65
CA ARG A 229 5.94 -7.38 -13.19
C ARG A 229 6.67 -8.72 -13.24
N GLY A 230 5.96 -9.79 -12.87
CA GLY A 230 6.51 -11.13 -12.77
C GLY A 230 7.23 -11.43 -11.44
N TYR A 231 7.31 -10.46 -10.53
CA TYR A 231 7.82 -10.67 -9.17
C TYR A 231 6.66 -10.95 -8.22
N ARG A 232 6.90 -11.87 -7.29
CA ARG A 232 5.93 -12.24 -6.25
C ARG A 232 6.61 -12.29 -4.89
N LEU A 233 6.04 -11.57 -3.92
CA LEU A 233 6.42 -11.65 -2.52
C LEU A 233 5.25 -12.19 -1.70
N THR A 234 5.43 -13.35 -1.07
CA THR A 234 4.47 -13.88 -0.09
C THR A 234 4.86 -13.38 1.28
N VAL A 235 3.99 -12.61 1.92
CA VAL A 235 4.20 -12.15 3.29
C VAL A 235 3.30 -12.93 4.22
N SER A 236 3.92 -13.61 5.17
CA SER A 236 3.28 -14.34 6.26
C SER A 236 3.61 -13.69 7.59
N SER A 237 2.64 -13.61 8.48
CA SER A 237 2.82 -13.02 9.82
C SER A 237 1.74 -13.47 10.78
N THR A 238 1.71 -12.86 11.94
CA THR A 238 0.64 -13.00 12.93
C THR A 238 -0.07 -11.66 13.15
N ARG A 239 -1.33 -11.71 13.52
CA ARG A 239 -2.11 -10.55 14.02
C ARG A 239 -2.19 -10.54 15.55
N GLY A 240 -1.37 -11.38 16.20
CA GLY A 240 -1.37 -11.64 17.62
C GLY A 240 -2.24 -12.84 18.01
N GLY A 241 -1.76 -13.64 18.97
CA GLY A 241 -2.45 -14.84 19.44
C GLY A 241 -2.80 -15.83 18.33
N PRO A 242 -4.05 -16.32 18.23
CA PRO A 242 -4.43 -17.38 17.29
C PRO A 242 -4.70 -16.91 15.85
N GLN A 243 -4.40 -15.67 15.51
CA GLN A 243 -4.77 -15.08 14.22
C GLN A 243 -3.58 -14.99 13.24
N PRO A 244 -3.39 -15.99 12.34
CA PRO A 244 -2.38 -15.92 11.30
C PRO A 244 -2.76 -14.90 10.21
N TYR A 245 -1.74 -14.38 9.53
CA TYR A 245 -1.89 -13.52 8.37
C TYR A 245 -1.04 -14.03 7.21
N GLN A 246 -1.58 -14.01 6.00
CA GLN A 246 -0.83 -14.26 4.77
C GLN A 246 -1.40 -13.42 3.63
N HIS A 247 -0.50 -12.86 2.84
CA HIS A 247 -0.85 -12.13 1.62
C HIS A 247 0.20 -12.34 0.53
N HIS A 248 -0.26 -12.43 -0.72
CA HIS A 248 0.61 -12.54 -1.89
C HIS A 248 0.60 -11.22 -2.64
N TYR A 249 1.76 -10.58 -2.74
CA TYR A 249 1.97 -9.36 -3.50
C TYR A 249 2.54 -9.70 -4.86
N GLU A 250 1.84 -9.32 -5.91
CA GLU A 250 2.30 -9.44 -7.29
C GLU A 250 2.72 -8.07 -7.81
N GLY A 251 3.87 -8.02 -8.48
CA GLY A 251 4.42 -6.80 -9.05
C GLY A 251 3.56 -6.25 -10.19
N LYS A 252 3.37 -4.92 -10.18
CA LYS A 252 2.59 -4.17 -11.18
C LYS A 252 3.45 -3.17 -11.97
N ALA A 253 4.70 -2.89 -11.49
CA ALA A 253 5.60 -1.92 -12.13
C ALA A 253 6.14 -2.39 -13.49
#